data_12c3b3e9ce4b91acf0cd3fde6a3e8151
#
_entry.id   12c3b3e9ce4b91acf0cd3fde6a3e8151
#
_cell.length_a   1.000
_cell.length_b   1.000
_cell.length_c   1.000
_cell.angle_alpha   90.00
_cell.angle_beta   90.00
_cell.angle_gamma   90.00
#
_symmetry.space_group_name_H-M   'P 1'
#
loop_
_entity.id
_entity.type
_entity.pdbx_description
1 polymer ?
#
loop_
_entity_poly.entity_id
_entity_poly.type
_entity_poly.pdbx_seq_one_letter_code
_entity_poly.pdbx_strand_id
1 'polypeptide(L)'
;MSRAEFFNFCAALRTYYPREKLLPNKESMELWFTQLNDLSYEVAVKVLNVWVTTEKWSPSIAEIREKALELTCVSVSNNWADGWEQILKAIRYYGRYREDEALESMDETTRNVAKRLGFRNLCDSENIIADRAQFRNIYEQVAERQKKQAQVPERIRNLISGTINNQGLITGGLKE
;
A
#
# COMPACT_ATOMS: atom_id res chain seq x y z
N MET A 1 -4.63 -18.60 1.29
CA MET A 1 -4.17 -20.02 1.38
C MET A 1 -5.03 -20.85 2.32
N SER A 2 -5.15 -22.17 2.09
CA SER A 2 -5.83 -23.10 2.98
C SER A 2 -5.00 -23.41 4.24
N ARG A 3 -5.62 -24.02 5.26
CA ARG A 3 -4.89 -24.44 6.49
C ARG A 3 -3.77 -25.44 6.19
N ALA A 4 -4.01 -26.40 5.30
CA ALA A 4 -2.99 -27.40 4.93
C ALA A 4 -1.78 -26.76 4.27
N GLU A 5 -2.00 -25.82 3.34
CA GLU A 5 -0.94 -25.06 2.69
C GLU A 5 -0.17 -24.19 3.70
N PHE A 6 -0.88 -23.58 4.66
CA PHE A 6 -0.24 -22.81 5.71
C PHE A 6 0.64 -23.69 6.62
N PHE A 7 0.22 -24.91 6.96
CA PHE A 7 1.06 -25.85 7.68
C PHE A 7 2.35 -26.19 6.94
N ASN A 8 2.26 -26.39 5.62
CA ASN A 8 3.44 -26.62 4.78
C ASN A 8 4.37 -25.41 4.76
N PHE A 9 3.82 -24.20 4.66
CA PHE A 9 4.58 -22.96 4.76
C PHE A 9 5.30 -22.83 6.11
N CYS A 10 4.62 -23.10 7.23
CA CYS A 10 5.24 -23.08 8.56
C CYS A 10 6.34 -24.13 8.72
N ALA A 11 6.15 -25.32 8.15
CA ALA A 11 7.17 -26.37 8.18
C ALA A 11 8.43 -25.94 7.41
N ALA A 12 8.26 -25.35 6.23
CA ALA A 12 9.37 -24.79 5.44
C ALA A 12 10.10 -23.67 6.22
N LEU A 13 9.34 -22.73 6.79
CA LEU A 13 9.91 -21.63 7.58
C LEU A 13 10.77 -22.13 8.75
N ARG A 14 10.29 -23.13 9.50
CA ARG A 14 11.06 -23.74 10.60
C ARG A 14 12.31 -24.49 10.10
N THR A 15 12.21 -25.12 8.94
CA THR A 15 13.34 -25.85 8.34
C THR A 15 14.46 -24.89 7.93
N TYR A 16 14.12 -23.73 7.39
CA TYR A 16 15.10 -22.72 7.00
C TYR A 16 15.72 -22.00 8.20
N TYR A 17 14.97 -21.82 9.29
CA TYR A 17 15.42 -21.10 10.50
C TYR A 17 15.37 -21.99 11.76
N PRO A 18 16.18 -23.07 11.83
CA PRO A 18 16.07 -24.07 12.90
C PRO A 18 16.51 -23.55 14.28
N ARG A 19 17.25 -22.46 14.31
CA ARG A 19 17.73 -21.86 15.57
C ARG A 19 16.69 -20.98 16.24
N GLU A 20 15.67 -20.59 15.53
CA GLU A 20 14.59 -19.72 16.00
C GLU A 20 13.40 -20.57 16.45
N LYS A 21 12.84 -20.28 17.64
CA LYS A 21 11.63 -20.96 18.13
C LYS A 21 10.37 -20.39 17.46
N LEU A 22 10.26 -20.57 16.15
CA LEU A 22 9.15 -20.04 15.36
C LEU A 22 7.87 -20.85 15.60
N LEU A 23 6.76 -20.16 15.86
CA LEU A 23 5.42 -20.74 15.97
C LEU A 23 5.38 -21.95 16.92
N PRO A 24 5.77 -21.80 18.20
CA PRO A 24 6.04 -22.91 19.10
C PRO A 24 4.78 -23.70 19.47
N ASN A 25 3.61 -23.11 19.37
CA ASN A 25 2.34 -23.71 19.76
C ASN A 25 1.24 -23.48 18.71
N LYS A 26 0.11 -24.15 18.90
CA LYS A 26 -1.04 -24.07 18.02
C LYS A 26 -1.64 -22.65 17.98
N GLU A 27 -1.61 -21.94 19.09
CA GLU A 27 -2.15 -20.59 19.21
C GLU A 27 -1.38 -19.60 18.34
N SER A 28 -0.05 -19.65 18.38
CA SER A 28 0.79 -18.80 17.53
C SER A 28 0.59 -19.10 16.04
N MET A 29 0.38 -20.38 15.68
CA MET A 29 0.07 -20.75 14.30
C MET A 29 -1.30 -20.23 13.85
N GLU A 30 -2.32 -20.26 14.70
CA GLU A 30 -3.64 -19.70 14.39
C GLU A 30 -3.60 -18.19 14.23
N LEU A 31 -2.85 -17.48 15.07
CA LEU A 31 -2.67 -16.03 14.93
C LEU A 31 -2.00 -15.68 13.60
N TRP A 32 -0.96 -16.39 13.23
CA TRP A 32 -0.28 -16.19 11.95
C TRP A 32 -1.17 -16.54 10.76
N PHE A 33 -1.89 -17.65 10.84
CA PHE A 33 -2.85 -18.03 9.81
C PHE A 33 -3.88 -16.94 9.57
N THR A 34 -4.43 -16.38 10.65
CA THR A 34 -5.42 -15.29 10.57
C THR A 34 -4.87 -14.07 9.82
N GLN A 35 -3.57 -13.81 9.92
CA GLN A 35 -2.93 -12.67 9.28
C GLN A 35 -2.42 -12.94 7.85
N LEU A 36 -2.31 -14.20 7.44
CA LEU A 36 -1.72 -14.58 6.15
C LEU A 36 -2.65 -15.39 5.24
N ASN A 37 -3.85 -15.77 5.70
CA ASN A 37 -4.78 -16.63 4.94
C ASN A 37 -5.27 -16.01 3.63
N ASP A 38 -5.29 -14.69 3.53
CA ASP A 38 -5.65 -13.93 2.32
C ASP A 38 -4.59 -14.00 1.22
N LEU A 39 -3.35 -14.33 1.55
CA LEU A 39 -2.30 -14.56 0.55
C LEU A 39 -2.49 -15.93 -0.13
N SER A 40 -2.22 -16.00 -1.42
CA SER A 40 -2.13 -17.30 -2.10
C SER A 40 -0.89 -18.07 -1.63
N TYR A 41 -0.98 -19.40 -1.64
CA TYR A 41 0.15 -20.26 -1.26
C TYR A 41 1.38 -20.04 -2.15
N GLU A 42 1.16 -19.89 -3.46
CA GLU A 42 2.23 -19.64 -4.41
C GLU A 42 3.00 -18.34 -4.11
N VAL A 43 2.29 -17.28 -3.76
CA VAL A 43 2.91 -16.01 -3.37
C VAL A 43 3.70 -16.17 -2.08
N ALA A 44 3.12 -16.81 -1.06
CA ALA A 44 3.80 -17.04 0.22
C ALA A 44 5.10 -17.84 0.05
N VAL A 45 5.08 -18.89 -0.78
CA VAL A 45 6.28 -19.69 -1.09
C VAL A 45 7.32 -18.87 -1.85
N LYS A 46 6.90 -18.08 -2.84
CA LYS A 46 7.82 -17.17 -3.57
C LYS A 46 8.49 -16.17 -2.63
N VAL A 47 7.70 -15.56 -1.73
CA VAL A 47 8.22 -14.65 -0.70
C VAL A 47 9.26 -15.35 0.15
N LEU A 48 8.94 -16.53 0.67
CA LEU A 48 9.86 -17.28 1.52
C LEU A 48 11.17 -17.64 0.78
N ASN A 49 11.07 -18.09 -0.46
CA ASN A 49 12.25 -18.44 -1.27
C ASN A 49 13.15 -17.21 -1.51
N VAL A 50 12.59 -16.04 -1.83
CA VAL A 50 13.35 -14.80 -1.97
C VAL A 50 13.97 -14.42 -0.62
N TRP A 51 13.18 -14.45 0.47
CA TRP A 51 13.62 -14.05 1.80
C TRP A 51 14.81 -14.86 2.30
N VAL A 52 14.75 -16.18 2.18
CA VAL A 52 15.83 -17.08 2.64
C VAL A 52 17.15 -16.85 1.90
N THR A 53 17.08 -16.31 0.67
CA THR A 53 18.29 -16.04 -0.14
C THR A 53 18.87 -14.65 0.10
N THR A 54 18.08 -13.71 0.63
CA THR A 54 18.50 -12.32 0.83
C THR A 54 18.68 -11.95 2.30
N GLU A 55 17.95 -12.62 3.22
CA GLU A 55 17.88 -12.22 4.62
C GLU A 55 18.37 -13.30 5.57
N LYS A 56 19.06 -12.87 6.62
CA LYS A 56 19.69 -13.75 7.61
C LYS A 56 18.71 -14.27 8.65
N TRP A 57 17.65 -13.50 8.95
CA TRP A 57 16.69 -13.76 10.02
C TRP A 57 15.33 -14.16 9.44
N SER A 58 14.51 -14.87 10.22
CA SER A 58 13.17 -15.21 9.80
C SER A 58 12.30 -13.96 9.60
N PRO A 59 11.41 -13.97 8.60
CA PRO A 59 10.53 -12.83 8.35
C PRO A 59 9.43 -12.71 9.41
N SER A 60 9.09 -11.48 9.76
CA SER A 60 7.85 -11.15 10.46
C SER A 60 6.65 -11.19 9.52
N ILE A 61 5.43 -11.19 10.05
CA ILE A 61 4.20 -11.11 9.26
C ILE A 61 4.20 -9.85 8.36
N ALA A 62 4.67 -8.72 8.90
CA ALA A 62 4.71 -7.45 8.15
C ALA A 62 5.64 -7.53 6.94
N GLU A 63 6.82 -8.11 7.12
CA GLU A 63 7.82 -8.29 6.06
C GLU A 63 7.33 -9.29 4.98
N ILE A 64 6.67 -10.39 5.38
CA ILE A 64 6.04 -11.31 4.42
C ILE A 64 5.01 -10.56 3.56
N ARG A 65 4.17 -9.74 4.18
CA ARG A 65 3.13 -8.99 3.46
C ARG A 65 3.71 -7.91 2.57
N GLU A 66 4.73 -7.22 3.04
CA GLU A 66 5.44 -6.23 2.23
C GLU A 66 6.06 -6.87 0.99
N LYS A 67 6.78 -7.98 1.18
CA LYS A 67 7.41 -8.70 0.07
C LYS A 67 6.40 -9.33 -0.88
N ALA A 68 5.25 -9.79 -0.35
CA ALA A 68 4.15 -10.28 -1.17
C ALA A 68 3.60 -9.20 -2.10
N LEU A 69 3.43 -7.97 -1.61
CA LEU A 69 3.02 -6.83 -2.43
C LEU A 69 4.07 -6.50 -3.51
N GLU A 70 5.35 -6.49 -3.16
CA GLU A 70 6.42 -6.25 -4.13
C GLU A 70 6.42 -7.27 -5.27
N LEU A 71 6.11 -8.53 -4.97
CA LEU A 71 6.10 -9.61 -5.96
C LEU A 71 4.79 -9.71 -6.76
N THR A 72 3.68 -9.22 -6.22
CA THR A 72 2.34 -9.30 -6.86
C THR A 72 1.93 -8.02 -7.55
N CYS A 73 2.28 -6.87 -6.99
CA CYS A 73 2.12 -5.61 -7.68
C CYS A 73 3.23 -5.53 -8.72
N VAL A 74 2.92 -5.95 -9.95
CA VAL A 74 3.70 -5.49 -11.11
C VAL A 74 3.79 -3.98 -10.96
N SER A 75 4.98 -3.49 -10.73
CA SER A 75 5.28 -2.11 -10.41
C SER A 75 4.49 -1.17 -11.33
N VAL A 76 3.31 -0.73 -10.87
CA VAL A 76 2.93 0.64 -11.18
C VAL A 76 4.07 1.41 -10.54
N SER A 77 4.99 1.87 -11.38
CA SER A 77 6.15 2.62 -10.91
C SER A 77 5.57 3.82 -10.15
N ASN A 78 5.47 3.70 -8.82
CA ASN A 78 5.12 4.83 -7.97
C ASN A 78 6.31 5.80 -7.97
N ASN A 79 6.79 6.10 -9.18
CA ASN A 79 7.85 7.05 -9.41
C ASN A 79 7.20 8.44 -9.47
N TRP A 80 7.51 9.24 -8.48
CA TRP A 80 7.05 10.64 -8.46
C TRP A 80 7.42 11.40 -9.73
N ALA A 81 8.50 11.03 -10.43
CA ALA A 81 8.92 11.68 -11.67
C ALA A 81 7.91 11.43 -12.81
N ASP A 82 7.38 10.21 -12.92
CA ASP A 82 6.34 9.87 -13.90
C ASP A 82 5.03 10.60 -13.58
N GLY A 83 4.69 10.70 -12.28
CA GLY A 83 3.55 11.48 -11.82
C GLY A 83 3.71 12.98 -12.13
N TRP A 84 4.90 13.53 -11.95
CA TRP A 84 5.18 14.93 -12.30
C TRP A 84 5.07 15.17 -13.81
N GLU A 85 5.53 14.24 -14.63
CA GLU A 85 5.37 14.32 -16.09
C GLU A 85 3.90 14.33 -16.50
N GLN A 86 3.05 13.51 -15.85
CA GLN A 86 1.59 13.55 -16.06
C GLN A 86 1.01 14.93 -15.73
N ILE A 87 1.42 15.57 -14.62
CA ILE A 87 1.03 16.92 -14.25
C ILE A 87 1.39 17.90 -15.37
N LEU A 88 2.66 17.93 -15.79
CA LEU A 88 3.12 18.87 -16.85
C LEU A 88 2.39 18.65 -18.17
N LYS A 89 2.11 17.39 -18.51
CA LYS A 89 1.33 17.03 -19.69
C LYS A 89 -0.11 17.54 -19.58
N ALA A 90 -0.73 17.35 -18.43
CA ALA A 90 -2.10 17.80 -18.18
C ALA A 90 -2.22 19.33 -18.19
N ILE A 91 -1.26 20.05 -17.61
CA ILE A 91 -1.19 21.53 -17.68
C ILE A 91 -1.13 22.00 -19.13
N ARG A 92 -0.29 21.37 -19.95
CA ARG A 92 -0.11 21.72 -21.36
C ARG A 92 -1.35 21.48 -22.20
N TYR A 93 -2.07 20.36 -21.98
CA TYR A 93 -3.20 19.94 -22.81
C TYR A 93 -4.53 20.57 -22.39
N TYR A 94 -4.78 20.66 -21.08
CA TYR A 94 -6.07 21.05 -20.54
C TYR A 94 -6.06 22.48 -19.97
N GLY A 95 -4.90 22.95 -19.51
CA GLY A 95 -4.78 24.26 -18.86
C GLY A 95 -5.65 24.36 -17.60
N ARG A 96 -5.77 25.59 -17.06
CA ARG A 96 -6.48 25.81 -15.79
C ARG A 96 -8.00 25.66 -15.86
N TYR A 97 -8.60 25.74 -17.07
CA TYR A 97 -10.06 25.78 -17.22
C TYR A 97 -10.71 24.41 -17.33
N ARG A 98 -9.95 23.35 -17.66
CA ARG A 98 -10.42 21.98 -17.80
C ARG A 98 -9.82 21.09 -16.73
N GLU A 99 -9.97 21.48 -15.46
CA GLU A 99 -9.39 20.80 -14.31
C GLU A 99 -9.89 19.36 -14.18
N ASP A 100 -11.20 19.12 -14.35
CA ASP A 100 -11.78 17.77 -14.19
C ASP A 100 -11.20 16.79 -15.21
N GLU A 101 -11.15 17.19 -16.49
CA GLU A 101 -10.55 16.37 -17.56
C GLU A 101 -9.05 16.14 -17.32
N ALA A 102 -8.33 17.16 -16.83
CA ALA A 102 -6.93 17.06 -16.49
C ALA A 102 -6.70 16.02 -15.38
N LEU A 103 -7.51 16.08 -14.32
CA LEU A 103 -7.43 15.15 -13.20
C LEU A 103 -7.81 13.72 -13.60
N GLU A 104 -8.79 13.53 -14.48
CA GLU A 104 -9.18 12.22 -15.00
C GLU A 104 -8.08 11.57 -15.86
N SER A 105 -7.24 12.37 -16.51
CA SER A 105 -6.13 11.86 -17.34
C SER A 105 -4.96 11.30 -16.56
N MET A 106 -4.92 11.51 -15.23
CA MET A 106 -3.84 11.09 -14.34
C MET A 106 -4.15 9.76 -13.65
N ASP A 107 -3.10 9.04 -13.26
CA ASP A 107 -3.24 7.92 -12.33
C ASP A 107 -3.79 8.38 -10.96
N GLU A 108 -4.28 7.42 -10.17
CA GLU A 108 -4.95 7.72 -8.91
C GLU A 108 -4.04 8.47 -7.91
N THR A 109 -2.77 8.07 -7.80
CA THR A 109 -1.82 8.69 -6.86
C THR A 109 -1.50 10.10 -7.28
N THR A 110 -1.16 10.32 -8.55
CA THR A 110 -0.89 11.63 -9.14
C THR A 110 -2.10 12.56 -9.02
N ARG A 111 -3.30 12.07 -9.32
CA ARG A 111 -4.57 12.80 -9.19
C ARG A 111 -4.81 13.28 -7.76
N ASN A 112 -4.59 12.41 -6.78
CA ASN A 112 -4.77 12.74 -5.37
C ASN A 112 -3.79 13.82 -4.90
N VAL A 113 -2.54 13.75 -5.37
CA VAL A 113 -1.53 14.79 -5.08
C VAL A 113 -1.86 16.09 -5.78
N ALA A 114 -2.26 16.04 -7.06
CA ALA A 114 -2.66 17.23 -7.82
C ALA A 114 -3.85 17.97 -7.18
N LYS A 115 -4.87 17.23 -6.72
CA LYS A 115 -6.00 17.81 -5.96
C LYS A 115 -5.55 18.46 -4.67
N ARG A 116 -4.60 17.86 -3.95
CA ARG A 116 -4.09 18.36 -2.67
C ARG A 116 -3.27 19.64 -2.82
N LEU A 117 -2.49 19.77 -3.90
CA LEU A 117 -1.73 20.96 -4.24
C LEU A 117 -2.62 22.05 -4.86
N GLY A 118 -3.75 21.65 -5.45
CA GLY A 118 -4.59 22.50 -6.27
C GLY A 118 -4.08 22.59 -7.70
N PHE A 119 -4.69 21.84 -8.62
CA PHE A 119 -4.24 21.78 -10.01
C PHE A 119 -4.18 23.17 -10.67
N ARG A 120 -5.14 24.06 -10.36
CA ARG A 120 -5.13 25.46 -10.86
C ARG A 120 -3.94 26.25 -10.37
N ASN A 121 -3.53 26.06 -9.11
CA ASN A 121 -2.35 26.72 -8.57
C ASN A 121 -1.08 26.29 -9.30
N LEU A 122 -0.97 24.99 -9.65
CA LEU A 122 0.12 24.45 -10.45
C LEU A 122 0.14 25.04 -11.88
N CYS A 123 -1.05 25.31 -12.47
CA CYS A 123 -1.15 25.96 -13.78
C CYS A 123 -0.68 27.42 -13.75
N ASP A 124 -0.93 28.13 -12.66
CA ASP A 124 -0.65 29.55 -12.52
C ASP A 124 0.74 29.84 -11.88
N SER A 125 1.44 28.79 -11.47
CA SER A 125 2.71 28.94 -10.76
C SER A 125 3.85 29.35 -11.69
N GLU A 126 4.66 30.29 -11.22
CA GLU A 126 5.90 30.71 -11.88
C GLU A 126 7.13 29.96 -11.36
N ASN A 127 6.98 29.18 -10.26
CA ASN A 127 8.10 28.49 -9.61
C ASN A 127 7.99 26.97 -9.73
N ILE A 128 8.19 26.47 -10.95
CA ILE A 128 8.14 25.04 -11.27
C ILE A 128 9.08 24.18 -10.39
N ILE A 129 10.21 24.75 -9.95
CA ILE A 129 11.19 24.01 -9.14
C ILE A 129 10.63 23.75 -7.74
N ALA A 130 10.02 24.77 -7.13
CA ALA A 130 9.38 24.61 -5.82
C ALA A 130 8.17 23.67 -5.88
N ASP A 131 7.34 23.79 -6.92
CA ASP A 131 6.17 22.93 -7.13
C ASP A 131 6.58 21.48 -7.29
N ARG A 132 7.61 21.21 -8.09
CA ARG A 132 8.16 19.87 -8.28
C ARG A 132 8.66 19.27 -6.97
N ALA A 133 9.37 20.06 -6.15
CA ALA A 133 9.86 19.60 -4.85
C ALA A 133 8.70 19.29 -3.89
N GLN A 134 7.69 20.16 -3.85
CA GLN A 134 6.50 19.97 -3.03
C GLN A 134 5.66 18.77 -3.50
N PHE A 135 5.48 18.62 -4.80
CA PHE A 135 4.82 17.47 -5.40
C PHE A 135 5.50 16.17 -5.00
N ARG A 136 6.84 16.09 -5.15
CA ARG A 136 7.63 14.93 -4.77
C ARG A 136 7.39 14.55 -3.31
N ASN A 137 7.52 15.50 -2.39
CA ASN A 137 7.36 15.24 -0.95
C ASN A 137 5.97 14.68 -0.61
N ILE A 138 4.92 15.24 -1.20
CA ILE A 138 3.56 14.77 -0.96
C ILE A 138 3.33 13.42 -1.64
N TYR A 139 3.84 13.22 -2.85
CA TYR A 139 3.71 11.99 -3.61
C TYR A 139 4.34 10.80 -2.86
N GLU A 140 5.56 10.95 -2.35
CA GLU A 140 6.26 9.92 -1.59
C GLU A 140 5.47 9.55 -0.32
N GLN A 141 4.90 10.53 0.39
CA GLN A 141 4.04 10.28 1.56
C GLN A 141 2.74 9.55 1.21
N VAL A 142 2.09 9.93 0.12
CA VAL A 142 0.85 9.30 -0.34
C VAL A 142 1.11 7.87 -0.79
N ALA A 143 2.16 7.66 -1.59
CA ALA A 143 2.55 6.34 -2.07
C ALA A 143 2.91 5.39 -0.91
N GLU A 144 3.69 5.87 0.06
CA GLU A 144 4.04 5.11 1.27
C GLU A 144 2.78 4.74 2.09
N ARG A 145 1.85 5.68 2.25
CA ARG A 145 0.59 5.42 2.94
C ARG A 145 -0.26 4.37 2.20
N GLN A 146 -0.35 4.46 0.88
CA GLN A 146 -1.06 3.48 0.07
C GLN A 146 -0.41 2.09 0.17
N LYS A 147 0.93 2.02 0.10
CA LYS A 147 1.68 0.78 0.31
C LYS A 147 1.35 0.15 1.66
N LYS A 148 1.39 0.92 2.74
CA LYS A 148 1.04 0.44 4.10
C LYS A 148 -0.42 -0.02 4.20
N GLN A 149 -1.35 0.71 3.59
CA GLN A 149 -2.76 0.30 3.57
C GLN A 149 -2.98 -1.00 2.79
N ALA A 150 -2.25 -1.20 1.70
CA ALA A 150 -2.33 -2.43 0.92
C ALA A 150 -1.74 -3.65 1.67
N GLN A 151 -0.78 -3.45 2.59
CA GLN A 151 -0.25 -4.49 3.46
C GLN A 151 -1.28 -5.02 4.47
N VAL A 152 -2.25 -4.19 4.87
CA VAL A 152 -3.26 -4.58 5.85
C VAL A 152 -4.24 -5.58 5.22
N PRO A 153 -4.52 -6.75 5.86
CA PRO A 153 -5.52 -7.70 5.37
C PRO A 153 -6.87 -7.04 5.13
N GLU A 154 -7.56 -7.44 4.06
CA GLU A 154 -8.86 -6.89 3.69
C GLU A 154 -9.88 -6.96 4.84
N ARG A 155 -9.90 -8.07 5.57
CA ARG A 155 -10.73 -8.25 6.76
C ARG A 155 -10.51 -7.14 7.79
N ILE A 156 -9.25 -6.76 8.05
CA ILE A 156 -8.91 -5.71 9.03
C ILE A 156 -9.30 -4.33 8.49
N ARG A 157 -9.05 -4.08 7.19
CA ARG A 157 -9.49 -2.84 6.53
C ARG A 157 -11.00 -2.63 6.64
N ASN A 158 -11.78 -3.69 6.42
CA ASN A 158 -13.24 -3.65 6.51
C ASN A 158 -13.73 -3.40 7.95
N LEU A 159 -13.06 -3.98 8.95
CA LEU A 159 -13.36 -3.71 10.37
C LEU A 159 -13.10 -2.24 10.73
N ILE A 160 -11.97 -1.69 10.30
CA ILE A 160 -11.62 -0.28 10.55
C ILE A 160 -12.64 0.66 9.88
N SER A 161 -12.98 0.39 8.61
CA SER A 161 -13.95 1.20 7.86
C SER A 161 -15.34 1.15 8.50
N GLY A 162 -15.79 -0.01 8.99
CA GLY A 162 -17.05 -0.17 9.68
C GLY A 162 -17.10 0.59 11.01
N THR A 163 -16.00 0.65 11.74
CA THR A 163 -15.90 1.39 13.01
C THR A 163 -15.97 2.90 12.78
N ILE A 164 -15.32 3.41 11.74
CA ILE A 164 -15.34 4.85 11.41
C ILE A 164 -16.74 5.30 11.00
N ASN A 165 -17.46 4.50 10.20
CA ASN A 165 -18.83 4.83 9.79
C ASN A 165 -19.81 4.85 10.97
N ASN A 166 -19.65 3.98 11.97
CA ASN A 166 -20.48 3.96 13.17
C ASN A 166 -20.19 5.16 14.09
N GLN A 167 -18.97 5.66 14.16
CA GLN A 167 -18.64 6.86 14.94
C GLN A 167 -19.18 8.15 14.31
N GLY A 168 -19.26 8.21 12.98
CA GLY A 168 -19.87 9.34 12.26
C GLY A 168 -21.38 9.49 12.50
N LEU A 169 -22.09 8.41 12.86
CA LEU A 169 -23.51 8.44 13.19
C LEU A 169 -23.80 8.95 14.63
N ILE A 170 -22.83 8.88 15.54
CA ILE A 170 -23.00 9.29 16.94
C ILE A 170 -22.83 10.81 17.10
N THR A 171 -22.09 11.48 16.21
CA THR A 171 -21.86 12.94 16.27
C THR A 171 -22.91 13.77 15.55
N GLY A 172 -23.84 13.14 14.81
CA GLY A 172 -24.92 13.82 14.08
C GLY A 172 -26.21 14.07 14.86
N GLY A 173 -26.29 13.67 16.14
CA GLY A 173 -27.52 13.66 16.95
C GLY A 173 -27.64 14.74 18.01
N LEU A 174 -26.85 15.81 18.01
CA LEU A 174 -26.99 16.92 18.95
C LEU A 174 -27.15 18.23 18.16
N LYS A 175 -28.38 18.45 17.68
CA LYS A 175 -28.92 19.78 17.39
C LYS A 175 -30.26 19.89 18.10
N GLU A 176 -30.28 20.52 19.22
CA GLU A 176 -31.35 21.38 19.72
C GLU A 176 -30.78 22.78 19.88
#